data_2981793cd5ea75809c1135c0a7e89d46
#
_entry.id   2981793cd5ea75809c1135c0a7e89d46
#
_cell.length_a   1.000
_cell.length_b   1.000
_cell.length_c   1.000
_cell.angle_alpha   90.00
_cell.angle_beta   90.00
_cell.angle_gamma   90.00
#
_symmetry.space_group_name_H-M   'P 1'
#
loop_
_entity.id
_entity.type
_entity.pdbx_description
1 polymer ?
#
loop_
_entity_poly.entity_id
_entity_poly.type
_entity_poly.pdbx_seq_one_letter_code
_entity_poly.pdbx_strand_id
1 'polypeptide(L)'
;MRILLVATDVQVPGNHGGSTHVSELFAGLSKRADTLLLARHDSEGARVVPLGKPLRHHKKILRQLDSAALFPRAWREARSFRPDVIYERCSSYGLGALLSVAFDAPLLTMVLDERFSWLSLLRADKLVATRLDMIPRAVRAKGELVHWGANVERFAADLDYDAARAAAGFSADDFVIGYSGSFKRWHGLSALVEVAGRWRDPKVRFLMVGDGPCRPEIEATLGERGLVERFVFTGSLPYEEVPGRLVAADVCVAPFDPTEHAPSRERGSFVLDPLKVFEYLAQQKPAVTIHADNLLNIFRDGEHLRLYAPGDVDELLSCLRWVYDHGDEAAQMARRGRELVLAKYTWQAHADHLYRLFERMLAAS
;
A
#
# COMPACT_ATOMS: atom_id res chain seq x y z
N MET A 1 17.59 -21.54 -3.34
CA MET A 1 16.34 -21.26 -4.06
C MET A 1 16.51 -20.00 -4.89
N ARG A 2 16.10 -20.03 -6.17
CA ARG A 2 16.11 -18.90 -7.10
C ARG A 2 14.69 -18.49 -7.36
N ILE A 3 14.34 -17.27 -6.98
CA ILE A 3 12.98 -16.73 -7.05
C ILE A 3 12.89 -15.72 -8.19
N LEU A 4 12.01 -15.95 -9.15
CA LEU A 4 11.70 -14.99 -10.20
C LEU A 4 10.43 -14.21 -9.84
N LEU A 5 10.57 -12.91 -9.58
CA LEU A 5 9.44 -12.01 -9.40
C LEU A 5 9.02 -11.39 -10.72
N VAL A 6 7.73 -11.43 -11.04
CA VAL A 6 7.12 -10.84 -12.24
C VAL A 6 6.14 -9.75 -11.82
N ALA A 7 6.51 -8.49 -12.02
CA ALA A 7 5.77 -7.30 -11.63
C ALA A 7 5.79 -6.22 -12.73
N THR A 8 5.39 -6.60 -13.93
CA THR A 8 5.47 -5.74 -15.13
C THR A 8 4.51 -4.56 -15.14
N ASP A 9 3.60 -4.51 -14.19
CA ASP A 9 2.61 -3.44 -14.00
C ASP A 9 3.16 -2.25 -13.20
N VAL A 10 4.29 -2.39 -12.50
CA VAL A 10 4.83 -1.36 -11.64
C VAL A 10 6.28 -1.00 -11.97
N GLN A 11 6.60 0.27 -11.78
CA GLN A 11 7.96 0.80 -11.81
C GLN A 11 8.65 0.54 -10.46
N VAL A 12 9.93 0.21 -10.48
CA VAL A 12 10.77 0.01 -9.30
C VAL A 12 12.12 0.68 -9.53
N PRO A 13 12.54 1.65 -8.66
CA PRO A 13 11.76 2.26 -7.59
C PRO A 13 10.62 3.13 -8.11
N GLY A 14 9.63 3.47 -7.24
CA GLY A 14 8.51 4.32 -7.64
C GLY A 14 7.72 4.83 -6.43
N ASN A 15 6.89 5.86 -6.67
CA ASN A 15 6.25 6.67 -5.63
C ASN A 15 4.79 6.25 -5.33
N HIS A 16 4.44 4.99 -5.49
CA HIS A 16 3.08 4.52 -5.19
C HIS A 16 3.08 3.15 -4.49
N GLY A 17 2.02 2.83 -3.78
CA GLY A 17 1.92 1.61 -2.95
C GLY A 17 2.23 0.30 -3.68
N GLY A 18 1.96 0.21 -4.99
CA GLY A 18 2.36 -0.94 -5.80
C GLY A 18 3.88 -1.08 -5.92
N SER A 19 4.58 0.04 -6.16
CA SER A 19 6.04 0.07 -6.21
C SER A 19 6.66 -0.23 -4.85
N THR A 20 6.12 0.36 -3.77
CA THR A 20 6.54 0.07 -2.40
C THR A 20 6.41 -1.43 -2.10
N HIS A 21 5.25 -2.04 -2.39
CA HIS A 21 5.05 -3.47 -2.18
C HIS A 21 6.12 -4.32 -2.90
N VAL A 22 6.37 -4.05 -4.19
CA VAL A 22 7.35 -4.85 -4.97
C VAL A 22 8.77 -4.61 -4.47
N SER A 23 9.14 -3.36 -4.18
CA SER A 23 10.48 -3.01 -3.68
C SER A 23 10.78 -3.68 -2.34
N GLU A 24 9.86 -3.58 -1.39
CA GLU A 24 10.01 -4.15 -0.05
C GLU A 24 9.99 -5.69 -0.07
N LEU A 25 9.10 -6.29 -0.88
CA LEU A 25 9.07 -7.73 -1.06
C LEU A 25 10.37 -8.25 -1.70
N PHE A 26 10.83 -7.59 -2.78
CA PHE A 26 12.06 -7.93 -3.46
C PHE A 26 13.26 -7.83 -2.51
N ALA A 27 13.37 -6.75 -1.74
CA ALA A 27 14.42 -6.57 -0.74
C ALA A 27 14.37 -7.65 0.36
N GLY A 28 13.17 -7.97 0.87
CA GLY A 28 12.98 -8.99 1.90
C GLY A 28 13.35 -10.38 1.43
N LEU A 29 12.92 -10.77 0.22
CA LEU A 29 13.25 -12.08 -0.37
C LEU A 29 14.73 -12.19 -0.76
N SER A 30 15.35 -11.10 -1.24
CA SER A 30 16.77 -11.07 -1.61
C SER A 30 17.72 -11.28 -0.43
N LYS A 31 17.27 -11.07 0.81
CA LYS A 31 18.02 -11.41 2.03
C LYS A 31 18.13 -12.93 2.26
N ARG A 32 17.26 -13.73 1.63
CA ARG A 32 17.11 -15.18 1.87
C ARG A 32 17.38 -16.06 0.67
N ALA A 33 17.22 -15.51 -0.54
CA ALA A 33 17.29 -16.27 -1.79
C ALA A 33 17.91 -15.45 -2.90
N ASP A 34 18.43 -16.12 -3.92
CA ASP A 34 18.79 -15.45 -5.17
C ASP A 34 17.52 -15.03 -5.90
N THR A 35 17.29 -13.73 -6.02
CA THR A 35 16.05 -13.17 -6.52
C THR A 35 16.29 -12.30 -7.74
N LEU A 36 15.48 -12.48 -8.79
CA LEU A 36 15.46 -11.66 -9.99
C LEU A 36 14.08 -11.04 -10.17
N LEU A 37 14.02 -9.74 -10.40
CA LEU A 37 12.77 -9.00 -10.63
C LEU A 37 12.62 -8.61 -12.10
N LEU A 38 11.56 -9.05 -12.73
CA LEU A 38 11.10 -8.54 -14.02
C LEU A 38 10.05 -7.45 -13.77
N ALA A 39 10.42 -6.20 -14.06
CA ALA A 39 9.62 -5.03 -13.73
C ALA A 39 9.24 -4.22 -14.97
N ARG A 40 8.51 -3.11 -14.77
CA ARG A 40 8.14 -2.20 -15.86
C ARG A 40 9.39 -1.59 -16.55
N HIS A 41 9.24 -1.15 -17.78
CA HIS A 41 10.33 -0.68 -18.66
C HIS A 41 11.17 0.48 -18.11
N ASP A 42 10.64 1.26 -17.20
CA ASP A 42 11.26 2.42 -16.54
C ASP A 42 11.81 2.09 -15.14
N SER A 43 12.01 0.80 -14.85
CA SER A 43 12.58 0.31 -13.61
C SER A 43 14.10 0.21 -13.68
N GLU A 44 14.75 0.33 -12.53
CA GLU A 44 16.20 0.24 -12.39
C GLU A 44 16.59 -0.44 -11.06
N GLY A 45 17.82 -0.88 -10.96
CA GLY A 45 18.38 -1.49 -9.74
C GLY A 45 19.14 -2.78 -10.02
N ALA A 46 19.92 -3.19 -9.04
CA ALA A 46 20.62 -4.47 -9.09
C ALA A 46 19.63 -5.63 -9.11
N ARG A 47 19.80 -6.57 -10.05
CA ARG A 47 18.87 -7.72 -10.23
C ARG A 47 17.44 -7.32 -10.63
N VAL A 48 17.24 -6.09 -11.13
CA VAL A 48 15.99 -5.62 -11.72
C VAL A 48 16.16 -5.57 -13.24
N VAL A 49 15.29 -6.29 -13.96
CA VAL A 49 15.28 -6.30 -15.41
C VAL A 49 14.08 -5.51 -15.92
N PRO A 50 14.29 -4.34 -16.51
CA PRO A 50 13.20 -3.59 -17.12
C PRO A 50 12.73 -4.29 -18.39
N LEU A 51 11.47 -4.72 -18.39
CA LEU A 51 10.82 -5.24 -19.59
C LEU A 51 10.25 -4.10 -20.45
N GLY A 52 9.90 -4.42 -21.70
CA GLY A 52 9.34 -3.43 -22.63
C GLY A 52 8.09 -2.75 -22.09
N LYS A 53 7.74 -1.61 -22.68
CA LYS A 53 6.57 -0.82 -22.29
C LYS A 53 5.29 -1.62 -22.56
N PRO A 54 4.51 -2.03 -21.53
CA PRO A 54 3.23 -2.65 -21.79
C PRO A 54 2.32 -1.64 -22.46
N LEU A 55 1.63 -2.06 -23.50
CA LEU A 55 0.60 -1.24 -24.11
C LEU A 55 -0.53 -1.07 -23.10
N ARG A 56 -0.85 0.19 -22.74
CA ARG A 56 -1.93 0.48 -21.79
C ARG A 56 -3.28 0.15 -22.43
N HIS A 57 -3.76 -1.06 -22.20
CA HIS A 57 -5.09 -1.45 -22.67
C HIS A 57 -6.07 -1.60 -21.52
N HIS A 58 -7.23 -0.93 -21.64
CA HIS A 58 -8.36 -1.15 -20.74
C HIS A 58 -9.03 -2.51 -20.96
N LYS A 59 -8.84 -3.13 -22.15
CA LYS A 59 -9.45 -4.42 -22.52
C LYS A 59 -8.60 -5.60 -22.06
N LYS A 60 -9.22 -6.55 -21.37
CA LYS A 60 -8.60 -7.75 -20.78
C LYS A 60 -7.76 -8.58 -21.76
N ILE A 61 -8.27 -8.80 -22.98
CA ILE A 61 -7.61 -9.56 -24.05
C ILE A 61 -6.31 -8.88 -24.50
N LEU A 62 -6.29 -7.55 -24.60
CA LEU A 62 -5.12 -6.81 -25.06
C LEU A 62 -3.95 -6.85 -24.06
N ARG A 63 -4.23 -7.00 -22.75
CA ARG A 63 -3.17 -7.20 -21.74
C ARG A 63 -2.47 -8.54 -21.90
N GLN A 64 -3.17 -9.59 -22.33
CA GLN A 64 -2.56 -10.90 -22.62
C GLN A 64 -1.66 -10.85 -23.86
N LEU A 65 -2.00 -10.03 -24.86
CA LEU A 65 -1.13 -9.78 -26.02
C LEU A 65 0.16 -9.06 -25.60
N ASP A 66 0.09 -8.14 -24.64
CA ASP A 66 1.28 -7.49 -24.08
C ASP A 66 2.21 -8.52 -23.43
N SER A 67 1.66 -9.49 -22.71
CA SER A 67 2.45 -10.56 -22.10
C SER A 67 3.13 -11.43 -23.15
N ALA A 68 2.45 -11.74 -24.25
CA ALA A 68 3.04 -12.46 -25.37
C ALA A 68 4.19 -11.66 -26.04
N ALA A 69 4.04 -10.35 -26.17
CA ALA A 69 5.08 -9.47 -26.72
C ALA A 69 6.30 -9.35 -25.79
N LEU A 70 6.10 -9.38 -24.47
CA LEU A 70 7.17 -9.31 -23.46
C LEU A 70 7.85 -10.68 -23.24
N PHE A 71 7.18 -11.79 -23.59
CA PHE A 71 7.62 -13.14 -23.30
C PHE A 71 9.03 -13.46 -23.84
N PRO A 72 9.42 -13.15 -25.10
CA PRO A 72 10.75 -13.52 -25.61
C PRO A 72 11.89 -12.92 -24.79
N ARG A 73 11.75 -11.68 -24.33
CA ARG A 73 12.75 -11.04 -23.48
C ARG A 73 12.71 -11.61 -22.07
N ALA A 74 11.55 -11.74 -21.47
CA ALA A 74 11.37 -12.34 -20.15
C ALA A 74 11.90 -13.78 -20.09
N TRP A 75 11.66 -14.58 -21.14
CA TRP A 75 12.16 -15.94 -21.24
C TRP A 75 13.68 -16.00 -21.31
N ARG A 76 14.34 -15.09 -22.07
CA ARG A 76 15.80 -15.03 -22.17
C ARG A 76 16.43 -14.79 -20.80
N GLU A 77 15.90 -13.81 -20.04
CA GLU A 77 16.38 -13.48 -18.70
C GLU A 77 16.13 -14.63 -17.73
N ALA A 78 14.93 -15.19 -17.73
CA ALA A 78 14.57 -16.32 -16.89
C ALA A 78 15.41 -17.58 -17.22
N ARG A 79 15.73 -17.84 -18.49
CA ARG A 79 16.59 -18.96 -18.89
C ARG A 79 18.00 -18.84 -18.34
N SER A 80 18.56 -17.64 -18.33
CA SER A 80 19.89 -17.40 -17.71
C SER A 80 19.82 -17.59 -16.20
N PHE A 81 18.75 -17.12 -15.59
CA PHE A 81 18.55 -17.18 -14.15
C PHE A 81 18.18 -18.58 -13.63
N ARG A 82 17.42 -19.38 -14.42
CA ARG A 82 16.93 -20.73 -14.07
C ARG A 82 16.11 -20.73 -12.76
N PRO A 83 14.91 -20.12 -12.74
CA PRO A 83 14.12 -20.01 -11.53
C PRO A 83 13.68 -21.38 -10.99
N ASP A 84 13.74 -21.53 -9.67
CA ASP A 84 13.18 -22.69 -8.99
C ASP A 84 11.68 -22.46 -8.69
N VAL A 85 11.25 -21.19 -8.53
CA VAL A 85 9.87 -20.78 -8.30
C VAL A 85 9.61 -19.40 -8.91
N ILE A 86 8.37 -19.16 -9.34
CA ILE A 86 7.93 -17.90 -9.94
C ILE A 86 6.84 -17.28 -9.07
N TYR A 87 6.98 -15.98 -8.78
CA TYR A 87 5.94 -15.14 -8.17
C TYR A 87 5.42 -14.14 -9.18
N GLU A 88 4.12 -14.13 -9.45
CA GLU A 88 3.44 -13.13 -10.29
C GLU A 88 2.62 -12.20 -9.42
N ARG A 89 3.04 -10.93 -9.33
CA ARG A 89 2.37 -9.92 -8.51
C ARG A 89 0.96 -9.60 -8.98
N CYS A 90 0.77 -9.52 -10.29
CA CYS A 90 -0.51 -9.11 -10.86
C CYS A 90 -1.01 -10.16 -11.84
N SER A 91 -2.01 -10.90 -11.43
CA SER A 91 -2.60 -11.98 -12.21
C SER A 91 -3.27 -11.53 -13.53
N SER A 92 -3.36 -10.22 -13.82
CA SER A 92 -4.10 -9.73 -14.98
C SER A 92 -3.37 -9.88 -16.31
N TYR A 93 -2.05 -10.06 -16.30
CA TYR A 93 -1.23 -10.17 -17.51
C TYR A 93 -0.97 -11.61 -17.94
N GLY A 94 -0.67 -12.51 -17.03
CA GLY A 94 -0.40 -13.92 -17.34
C GLY A 94 1.02 -14.24 -17.78
N LEU A 95 1.97 -13.29 -17.69
CA LEU A 95 3.36 -13.51 -18.06
C LEU A 95 4.04 -14.54 -17.13
N GLY A 96 3.76 -14.47 -15.82
CA GLY A 96 4.25 -15.45 -14.84
C GLY A 96 3.78 -16.87 -15.18
N ALA A 97 2.52 -17.02 -15.59
CA ALA A 97 1.99 -18.31 -16.03
C ALA A 97 2.68 -18.86 -17.28
N LEU A 98 2.95 -18.02 -18.27
CA LEU A 98 3.70 -18.43 -19.46
C LEU A 98 5.12 -18.88 -19.15
N LEU A 99 5.81 -18.14 -18.27
CA LEU A 99 7.15 -18.51 -17.81
C LEU A 99 7.13 -19.80 -16.98
N SER A 100 6.13 -19.96 -16.12
CA SER A 100 5.95 -21.18 -15.31
C SER A 100 5.81 -22.44 -16.18
N VAL A 101 5.05 -22.35 -17.27
CA VAL A 101 4.94 -23.47 -18.23
C VAL A 101 6.27 -23.68 -18.95
N ALA A 102 6.96 -22.62 -19.37
CA ALA A 102 8.20 -22.73 -20.16
C ALA A 102 9.39 -23.31 -19.34
N PHE A 103 9.40 -23.14 -18.02
CA PHE A 103 10.48 -23.61 -17.14
C PHE A 103 10.06 -24.76 -16.22
N ASP A 104 8.84 -25.24 -16.33
CA ASP A 104 8.24 -26.24 -15.41
C ASP A 104 8.46 -25.87 -13.94
N ALA A 105 8.31 -24.58 -13.63
CA ALA A 105 8.55 -24.03 -12.30
C ALA A 105 7.21 -23.74 -11.60
N PRO A 106 7.06 -24.04 -10.31
CA PRO A 106 5.88 -23.71 -9.53
C PRO A 106 5.57 -22.20 -9.58
N LEU A 107 4.26 -21.88 -9.65
CA LEU A 107 3.77 -20.50 -9.73
C LEU A 107 2.94 -20.11 -8.53
N LEU A 108 3.36 -19.07 -7.83
CA LEU A 108 2.55 -18.31 -6.88
C LEU A 108 2.03 -17.04 -7.54
N THR A 109 0.72 -16.84 -7.54
CA THR A 109 0.11 -15.63 -8.14
C THR A 109 -0.65 -14.83 -7.09
N MET A 110 -0.40 -13.51 -7.04
CA MET A 110 -1.15 -12.58 -6.20
C MET A 110 -2.38 -12.05 -6.92
N VAL A 111 -3.53 -12.19 -6.30
CA VAL A 111 -4.81 -11.63 -6.77
C VAL A 111 -5.04 -10.29 -6.04
N LEU A 112 -5.01 -9.19 -6.80
CA LEU A 112 -5.13 -7.83 -6.27
C LEU A 112 -6.53 -7.25 -6.44
N ASP A 113 -7.22 -7.64 -7.50
CA ASP A 113 -8.57 -7.21 -7.84
C ASP A 113 -9.24 -8.25 -8.76
N GLU A 114 -10.44 -7.95 -9.25
CA GLU A 114 -11.20 -8.84 -10.13
C GLU A 114 -10.69 -8.87 -11.59
N ARG A 115 -9.66 -8.11 -11.92
CA ARG A 115 -9.05 -8.06 -13.25
C ARG A 115 -7.92 -9.07 -13.35
N PHE A 116 -8.26 -10.34 -13.31
CA PHE A 116 -7.30 -11.45 -13.41
C PHE A 116 -7.34 -12.14 -14.78
N SER A 117 -6.26 -12.83 -15.13
CA SER A 117 -6.17 -13.80 -16.20
C SER A 117 -6.52 -15.19 -15.68
N TRP A 118 -7.46 -15.89 -16.33
CA TRP A 118 -7.72 -17.29 -16.00
C TRP A 118 -6.50 -18.17 -16.23
N LEU A 119 -5.62 -17.81 -17.18
CA LEU A 119 -4.36 -18.53 -17.40
C LEU A 119 -3.51 -18.51 -16.13
N SER A 120 -3.32 -17.34 -15.48
CA SER A 120 -2.58 -17.23 -14.23
C SER A 120 -3.24 -18.02 -13.10
N LEU A 121 -4.57 -17.87 -12.93
CA LEU A 121 -5.27 -18.53 -11.81
C LEU A 121 -5.30 -20.06 -11.94
N LEU A 122 -5.48 -20.58 -13.15
CA LEU A 122 -5.52 -22.02 -13.38
C LEU A 122 -4.14 -22.65 -13.27
N ARG A 123 -3.10 -21.95 -13.83
CA ARG A 123 -1.72 -22.47 -13.81
C ARG A 123 -1.09 -22.36 -12.43
N ALA A 124 -1.46 -21.36 -11.62
CA ALA A 124 -0.89 -21.15 -10.29
C ALA A 124 -1.08 -22.40 -9.41
N ASP A 125 -0.02 -22.80 -8.73
CA ASP A 125 -0.03 -23.85 -7.71
C ASP A 125 -0.62 -23.31 -6.40
N LYS A 126 -0.32 -22.02 -6.08
CA LYS A 126 -0.90 -21.27 -4.97
C LYS A 126 -1.32 -19.87 -5.41
N LEU A 127 -2.35 -19.35 -4.75
CA LEU A 127 -2.86 -18.01 -4.91
C LEU A 127 -2.76 -17.28 -3.57
N VAL A 128 -2.34 -16.03 -3.57
CA VAL A 128 -2.37 -15.18 -2.36
C VAL A 128 -3.21 -13.93 -2.62
N ALA A 129 -3.90 -13.47 -1.61
CA ALA A 129 -4.69 -12.24 -1.65
C ALA A 129 -4.82 -11.66 -0.24
N THR A 130 -5.06 -10.35 -0.14
CA THR A 130 -5.37 -9.67 1.13
C THR A 130 -6.77 -10.01 1.64
N ARG A 131 -7.61 -10.60 0.79
CA ARG A 131 -8.95 -11.12 1.09
C ARG A 131 -9.20 -12.37 0.26
N LEU A 132 -9.54 -13.47 0.89
CA LEU A 132 -9.79 -14.75 0.18
C LEU A 132 -11.01 -14.70 -0.75
N ASP A 133 -11.98 -13.83 -0.48
CA ASP A 133 -13.16 -13.65 -1.31
C ASP A 133 -12.86 -12.95 -2.66
N MET A 134 -11.69 -12.33 -2.82
CA MET A 134 -11.18 -11.83 -4.10
C MET A 134 -10.79 -12.96 -5.06
N ILE A 135 -10.48 -14.14 -4.53
CA ILE A 135 -10.14 -15.32 -5.32
C ILE A 135 -11.44 -15.99 -5.80
N PRO A 136 -11.63 -16.20 -7.12
CA PRO A 136 -12.81 -16.87 -7.64
C PRO A 136 -13.07 -18.23 -6.97
N ARG A 137 -14.32 -18.55 -6.70
CA ARG A 137 -14.72 -19.77 -5.98
C ARG A 137 -14.12 -21.04 -6.60
N ALA A 138 -14.04 -21.11 -7.94
CA ALA A 138 -13.52 -22.27 -8.67
C ALA A 138 -12.05 -22.61 -8.34
N VAL A 139 -11.25 -21.63 -7.89
CA VAL A 139 -9.82 -21.82 -7.60
C VAL A 139 -9.46 -21.42 -6.15
N ARG A 140 -10.45 -21.06 -5.33
CA ARG A 140 -10.24 -20.55 -3.97
C ARG A 140 -9.55 -21.56 -3.05
N ALA A 141 -9.66 -22.86 -3.32
CA ALA A 141 -8.94 -23.88 -2.58
C ALA A 141 -7.40 -23.76 -2.64
N LYS A 142 -6.86 -23.06 -3.67
CA LYS A 142 -5.44 -22.73 -3.78
C LYS A 142 -5.06 -21.48 -2.99
N GLY A 143 -6.06 -20.75 -2.44
CA GLY A 143 -5.90 -19.44 -1.83
C GLY A 143 -5.30 -19.47 -0.45
N GLU A 144 -4.41 -18.54 -0.15
CA GLU A 144 -3.87 -18.26 1.18
C GLU A 144 -3.95 -16.75 1.43
N LEU A 145 -4.35 -16.38 2.66
CA LEU A 145 -4.46 -14.99 3.08
C LEU A 145 -3.06 -14.44 3.35
N VAL A 146 -2.77 -13.27 2.81
CA VAL A 146 -1.54 -12.55 3.07
C VAL A 146 -1.83 -11.07 3.24
N HIS A 147 -1.36 -10.48 4.34
CA HIS A 147 -1.46 -9.03 4.55
C HIS A 147 -0.16 -8.34 4.18
N TRP A 148 -0.28 -7.09 3.80
CA TRP A 148 0.86 -6.20 3.61
C TRP A 148 1.38 -5.74 4.98
N GLY A 149 2.41 -4.89 4.97
CA GLY A 149 3.01 -4.40 6.19
C GLY A 149 3.69 -3.06 6.00
N ALA A 150 4.40 -2.62 7.04
CA ALA A 150 5.23 -1.44 7.01
C ALA A 150 6.73 -1.79 7.05
N ASN A 151 7.57 -0.90 6.54
CA ASN A 151 9.00 -0.90 6.81
C ASN A 151 9.24 -0.20 8.16
N VAL A 152 9.34 -1.01 9.20
CA VAL A 152 9.39 -0.53 10.59
C VAL A 152 10.73 0.11 10.97
N GLU A 153 11.79 -0.15 10.20
CA GLU A 153 13.09 0.52 10.34
C GLU A 153 13.01 1.94 9.77
N ARG A 154 12.32 2.11 8.66
CA ARG A 154 12.11 3.40 8.00
C ARG A 154 11.08 4.26 8.75
N PHE A 155 9.95 3.68 9.12
CA PHE A 155 8.91 4.32 9.93
C PHE A 155 9.15 4.08 11.42
N ALA A 156 10.36 4.48 11.88
CA ALA A 156 10.75 4.36 13.27
C ALA A 156 10.00 5.38 14.16
N ALA A 157 9.82 5.02 15.43
CA ALA A 157 9.09 5.88 16.37
C ALA A 157 9.96 6.95 17.03
N ASP A 158 11.28 6.82 16.91
CA ASP A 158 12.30 7.68 17.52
C ASP A 158 12.83 8.78 16.58
N LEU A 159 12.11 9.07 15.48
CA LEU A 159 12.42 10.20 14.61
C LEU A 159 12.19 11.52 15.35
N ASP A 160 12.99 12.54 15.00
CA ASP A 160 12.97 13.84 15.67
C ASP A 160 11.69 14.61 15.33
N TYR A 161 10.75 14.57 16.26
CA TYR A 161 9.45 15.23 16.18
C TYR A 161 9.58 16.76 16.16
N ASP A 162 10.41 17.34 17.04
CA ASP A 162 10.53 18.79 17.17
C ASP A 162 11.23 19.41 15.97
N ALA A 163 12.30 18.76 15.45
CA ALA A 163 12.96 19.21 14.25
C ALA A 163 12.03 19.14 13.01
N ALA A 164 11.22 18.08 12.92
CA ALA A 164 10.27 17.96 11.81
C ALA A 164 9.17 19.03 11.85
N ARG A 165 8.66 19.38 13.04
CA ARG A 165 7.68 20.46 13.22
C ARG A 165 8.27 21.81 12.87
N ALA A 166 9.46 22.12 13.34
CA ALA A 166 10.16 23.36 13.02
C ALA A 166 10.39 23.49 11.51
N ALA A 167 10.83 22.41 10.87
CA ALA A 167 11.05 22.39 9.40
C ALA A 167 9.75 22.56 8.59
N ALA A 168 8.61 22.16 9.14
CA ALA A 168 7.29 22.33 8.51
C ALA A 168 6.61 23.65 8.87
N GLY A 169 7.21 24.48 9.75
CA GLY A 169 6.65 25.77 10.19
C GLY A 169 5.50 25.62 11.19
N PHE A 170 5.42 24.49 11.92
CA PHE A 170 4.46 24.32 13.01
C PHE A 170 5.02 24.81 14.33
N SER A 171 4.14 25.41 15.16
CA SER A 171 4.45 25.78 16.52
C SER A 171 4.27 24.60 17.49
N ALA A 172 4.83 24.70 18.69
CA ALA A 172 4.66 23.68 19.73
C ALA A 172 3.19 23.49 20.13
N ASP A 173 2.38 24.56 20.03
CA ASP A 173 0.97 24.58 20.40
C ASP A 173 0.02 24.10 19.29
N ASP A 174 0.52 23.88 18.07
CA ASP A 174 -0.32 23.40 16.96
C ASP A 174 -0.71 21.95 17.19
N PHE A 175 -1.92 21.57 16.82
CA PHE A 175 -2.33 20.19 16.67
C PHE A 175 -2.33 19.83 15.19
N VAL A 176 -1.41 18.96 14.81
CA VAL A 176 -1.14 18.64 13.41
C VAL A 176 -1.79 17.33 12.99
N ILE A 177 -2.73 17.43 12.06
CA ILE A 177 -3.38 16.29 11.41
C ILE A 177 -2.60 15.96 10.14
N GLY A 178 -1.94 14.79 10.10
CA GLY A 178 -1.08 14.34 9.01
C GLY A 178 -1.77 13.39 8.05
N TYR A 179 -1.43 13.52 6.78
CA TYR A 179 -1.78 12.57 5.73
C TYR A 179 -0.57 12.29 4.85
N SER A 180 -0.37 11.03 4.42
CA SER A 180 0.64 10.68 3.41
C SER A 180 0.04 9.87 2.26
N GLY A 181 0.47 10.18 1.03
CA GLY A 181 0.13 9.40 -0.17
C GLY A 181 -0.32 10.23 -1.36
N SER A 182 -0.77 9.55 -2.43
CA SER A 182 -1.25 10.22 -3.64
C SER A 182 -2.61 10.89 -3.40
N PHE A 183 -2.83 12.03 -4.07
CA PHE A 183 -4.09 12.79 -3.96
C PHE A 183 -5.06 12.32 -5.06
N LYS A 184 -5.59 11.11 -4.90
CA LYS A 184 -6.63 10.54 -5.76
C LYS A 184 -8.00 10.69 -5.09
N ARG A 185 -9.09 10.72 -5.86
CA ARG A 185 -10.47 10.88 -5.33
C ARG A 185 -10.79 9.88 -4.22
N TRP A 186 -10.49 8.61 -4.44
CA TRP A 186 -10.76 7.55 -3.46
C TRP A 186 -9.92 7.62 -2.16
N HIS A 187 -8.95 8.53 -2.09
CA HIS A 187 -8.26 8.82 -0.83
C HIS A 187 -9.05 9.77 0.09
N GLY A 188 -10.17 10.33 -0.38
CA GLY A 188 -11.14 11.04 0.44
C GLY A 188 -10.65 12.34 1.08
N LEU A 189 -9.65 13.02 0.47
CA LEU A 189 -9.02 14.20 1.07
C LEU A 189 -9.96 15.39 1.23
N SER A 190 -11.06 15.45 0.48
CA SER A 190 -12.13 16.43 0.68
C SER A 190 -12.71 16.40 2.09
N ALA A 191 -12.72 15.24 2.75
CA ALA A 191 -13.16 15.13 4.14
C ALA A 191 -12.27 15.95 5.10
N LEU A 192 -10.96 16.07 4.84
CA LEU A 192 -10.06 16.90 5.65
C LEU A 192 -10.33 18.40 5.47
N VAL A 193 -10.73 18.81 4.26
CA VAL A 193 -11.17 20.19 3.98
C VAL A 193 -12.46 20.51 4.75
N GLU A 194 -13.40 19.56 4.78
CA GLU A 194 -14.64 19.69 5.57
C GLU A 194 -14.36 19.74 7.07
N VAL A 195 -13.47 18.89 7.59
CA VAL A 195 -13.02 18.94 8.98
C VAL A 195 -12.42 20.31 9.31
N ALA A 196 -11.56 20.86 8.45
CA ALA A 196 -10.96 22.18 8.65
C ALA A 196 -12.00 23.30 8.70
N GLY A 197 -13.04 23.23 7.87
CA GLY A 197 -14.16 24.20 7.87
C GLY A 197 -15.03 24.15 9.13
N ARG A 198 -15.20 22.96 9.72
CA ARG A 198 -16.02 22.73 10.92
C ARG A 198 -15.24 22.91 12.22
N TRP A 199 -13.96 22.58 12.24
CA TRP A 199 -13.08 22.79 13.39
C TRP A 199 -12.32 24.11 13.23
N ARG A 200 -12.91 25.19 13.77
CA ARG A 200 -12.43 26.55 13.54
C ARG A 200 -11.24 26.98 14.41
N ASP A 201 -10.65 26.08 15.19
CA ASP A 201 -9.46 26.37 15.97
C ASP A 201 -8.25 26.61 15.04
N PRO A 202 -7.61 27.79 15.07
CA PRO A 202 -6.47 28.11 14.22
C PRO A 202 -5.21 27.28 14.55
N LYS A 203 -5.14 26.69 15.73
CA LYS A 203 -4.05 25.78 16.14
C LYS A 203 -4.16 24.41 15.50
N VAL A 204 -5.31 24.05 14.93
CA VAL A 204 -5.48 22.79 14.19
C VAL A 204 -4.94 22.98 12.77
N ARG A 205 -3.85 22.31 12.47
CA ARG A 205 -3.10 22.40 11.20
C ARG A 205 -3.13 21.07 10.46
N PHE A 206 -2.88 21.12 9.17
CA PHE A 206 -2.91 19.94 8.30
C PHE A 206 -1.60 19.79 7.55
N LEU A 207 -0.95 18.63 7.68
CA LEU A 207 0.26 18.26 6.95
C LEU A 207 -0.09 17.25 5.85
N MET A 208 0.04 17.68 4.61
CA MET A 208 -0.32 16.91 3.42
C MET A 208 0.94 16.45 2.70
N VAL A 209 1.42 15.24 3.05
CA VAL A 209 2.63 14.65 2.46
C VAL A 209 2.26 13.88 1.20
N GLY A 210 2.58 14.45 0.04
CA GLY A 210 2.28 13.85 -1.26
C GLY A 210 1.71 14.81 -2.27
N ASP A 211 1.27 14.26 -3.40
CA ASP A 211 0.71 15.01 -4.51
C ASP A 211 -0.26 14.13 -5.32
N GLY A 212 -0.98 14.73 -6.25
CA GLY A 212 -1.81 14.00 -7.20
C GLY A 212 -2.92 14.83 -7.84
N PRO A 213 -3.75 14.19 -8.67
CA PRO A 213 -4.70 14.89 -9.55
C PRO A 213 -5.77 15.71 -8.81
N CYS A 214 -6.07 15.42 -7.54
CA CYS A 214 -7.06 16.18 -6.77
C CYS A 214 -6.48 17.41 -6.06
N ARG A 215 -5.15 17.63 -6.09
CA ARG A 215 -4.52 18.75 -5.40
C ARG A 215 -5.04 20.13 -5.85
N PRO A 216 -5.16 20.43 -7.17
CA PRO A 216 -5.67 21.74 -7.60
C PRO A 216 -7.11 22.01 -7.10
N GLU A 217 -7.98 20.99 -7.07
CA GLU A 217 -9.35 21.11 -6.58
C GLU A 217 -9.37 21.38 -5.06
N ILE A 218 -8.49 20.70 -4.30
CA ILE A 218 -8.35 20.90 -2.85
C ILE A 218 -7.87 22.33 -2.57
N GLU A 219 -6.79 22.78 -3.22
CA GLU A 219 -6.23 24.12 -3.01
C GLU A 219 -7.22 25.23 -3.38
N ALA A 220 -7.99 25.06 -4.48
CA ALA A 220 -9.06 26.01 -4.85
C ALA A 220 -10.14 26.10 -3.77
N THR A 221 -10.63 24.97 -3.26
CA THR A 221 -11.63 24.94 -2.20
C THR A 221 -11.12 25.55 -0.90
N LEU A 222 -9.85 25.33 -0.55
CA LEU A 222 -9.23 25.97 0.60
C LEU A 222 -9.15 27.50 0.43
N GLY A 223 -8.83 27.98 -0.78
CA GLY A 223 -8.82 29.41 -1.10
C GLY A 223 -10.19 30.05 -0.95
N GLU A 224 -11.24 29.45 -1.52
CA GLU A 224 -12.62 29.92 -1.40
C GLU A 224 -13.11 29.98 0.05
N ARG A 225 -12.64 29.08 0.91
CA ARG A 225 -13.04 28.99 2.33
C ARG A 225 -12.10 29.76 3.28
N GLY A 226 -11.02 30.37 2.79
CA GLY A 226 -10.04 31.09 3.61
C GLY A 226 -9.25 30.17 4.56
N LEU A 227 -8.96 28.92 4.14
CA LEU A 227 -8.34 27.89 4.97
C LEU A 227 -6.89 27.55 4.56
N VAL A 228 -6.34 28.21 3.53
CA VAL A 228 -5.03 27.90 2.95
C VAL A 228 -3.93 27.87 4.00
N GLU A 229 -3.89 28.86 4.88
CA GLU A 229 -2.85 29.00 5.91
C GLU A 229 -2.81 27.83 6.91
N ARG A 230 -3.85 27.03 6.98
CA ARG A 230 -3.91 25.86 7.87
C ARG A 230 -3.31 24.60 7.26
N PHE A 231 -2.99 24.62 5.95
CA PHE A 231 -2.51 23.44 5.24
C PHE A 231 -1.07 23.63 4.76
N VAL A 232 -0.23 22.63 5.05
CA VAL A 232 1.14 22.56 4.55
C VAL A 232 1.22 21.40 3.57
N PHE A 233 1.53 21.68 2.30
CA PHE A 233 1.69 20.68 1.25
C PHE A 233 3.18 20.48 0.94
N THR A 234 3.67 19.26 1.08
CA THR A 234 5.08 18.95 0.78
C THR A 234 5.33 18.72 -0.71
N GLY A 235 4.28 18.42 -1.49
CA GLY A 235 4.43 17.80 -2.80
C GLY A 235 4.84 16.33 -2.70
N SER A 236 5.10 15.72 -3.86
CA SER A 236 5.58 14.33 -3.94
C SER A 236 7.00 14.24 -3.42
N LEU A 237 7.24 13.34 -2.49
CA LEU A 237 8.56 13.06 -1.91
C LEU A 237 9.03 11.65 -2.28
N PRO A 238 10.35 11.39 -2.30
CA PRO A 238 10.88 10.05 -2.22
C PRO A 238 10.34 9.30 -0.99
N TYR A 239 10.09 8.00 -1.15
CA TYR A 239 9.47 7.21 -0.07
C TYR A 239 10.26 7.23 1.24
N GLU A 240 11.60 7.31 1.14
CA GLU A 240 12.53 7.40 2.26
C GLU A 240 12.43 8.71 3.07
N GLU A 241 11.91 9.79 2.47
CA GLU A 241 11.75 11.08 3.14
C GLU A 241 10.40 11.23 3.85
N VAL A 242 9.40 10.39 3.47
CA VAL A 242 8.03 10.47 4.01
C VAL A 242 8.00 10.37 5.54
N PRO A 243 8.70 9.42 6.21
CA PRO A 243 8.64 9.29 7.66
C PRO A 243 9.16 10.53 8.40
N GLY A 244 10.25 11.13 7.89
CA GLY A 244 10.86 12.34 8.47
C GLY A 244 9.95 13.57 8.39
N ARG A 245 8.99 13.61 7.46
CA ARG A 245 7.97 14.66 7.41
C ARG A 245 6.75 14.31 8.27
N LEU A 246 6.29 13.07 8.16
CA LEU A 246 5.07 12.61 8.81
C LEU A 246 5.20 12.60 10.33
N VAL A 247 6.42 12.45 10.87
CA VAL A 247 6.65 12.47 12.32
C VAL A 247 6.19 13.78 12.98
N ALA A 248 6.10 14.89 12.25
CA ALA A 248 5.59 16.18 12.74
C ALA A 248 4.09 16.15 13.12
N ALA A 249 3.34 15.14 12.68
CA ALA A 249 1.91 15.02 12.97
C ALA A 249 1.65 14.49 14.39
N ASP A 250 0.57 14.96 15.01
CA ASP A 250 0.04 14.46 16.29
C ASP A 250 -0.91 13.27 16.05
N VAL A 251 -1.64 13.30 14.93
CA VAL A 251 -2.52 12.22 14.47
C VAL A 251 -2.40 12.06 12.97
N CYS A 252 -2.43 10.83 12.48
CA CYS A 252 -2.43 10.55 11.04
C CYS A 252 -3.79 10.04 10.58
N VAL A 253 -4.24 10.48 9.40
CA VAL A 253 -5.57 10.16 8.88
C VAL A 253 -5.47 9.48 7.52
N ALA A 254 -6.24 8.41 7.33
CA ALA A 254 -6.45 7.76 6.04
C ALA A 254 -7.95 7.76 5.70
N PRO A 255 -8.49 8.88 5.16
CA PRO A 255 -9.91 9.12 5.04
C PRO A 255 -10.51 8.54 3.75
N PHE A 256 -10.20 7.29 3.43
CA PHE A 256 -10.60 6.66 2.18
C PHE A 256 -12.10 6.82 1.87
N ASP A 257 -12.39 6.99 0.58
CA ASP A 257 -13.74 6.93 0.02
C ASP A 257 -13.89 5.70 -0.88
N PRO A 258 -14.50 4.61 -0.38
CA PRO A 258 -14.71 3.39 -1.17
C PRO A 258 -15.61 3.61 -2.40
N THR A 259 -16.45 4.63 -2.41
CA THR A 259 -17.35 4.92 -3.52
C THR A 259 -16.63 5.46 -4.75
N GLU A 260 -15.49 6.11 -4.55
CA GLU A 260 -14.60 6.63 -5.60
C GLU A 260 -13.53 5.61 -6.04
N HIS A 261 -13.42 4.46 -5.38
CA HIS A 261 -12.54 3.37 -5.75
C HIS A 261 -13.28 2.31 -6.54
N ALA A 262 -13.08 2.25 -7.86
CA ALA A 262 -13.85 1.37 -8.73
C ALA A 262 -13.92 -0.10 -8.25
N PRO A 263 -12.80 -0.77 -7.88
CA PRO A 263 -12.87 -2.14 -7.35
C PRO A 263 -13.68 -2.28 -6.07
N SER A 264 -13.61 -1.28 -5.17
CA SER A 264 -14.36 -1.30 -3.92
C SER A 264 -15.85 -1.04 -4.15
N ARG A 265 -16.17 -0.11 -5.05
CA ARG A 265 -17.56 0.19 -5.44
C ARG A 265 -18.24 -1.00 -6.12
N GLU A 266 -17.56 -1.66 -7.08
CA GLU A 266 -18.06 -2.84 -7.78
C GLU A 266 -18.35 -3.98 -6.80
N ARG A 267 -17.59 -4.05 -5.71
CA ARG A 267 -17.70 -5.08 -4.69
C ARG A 267 -18.58 -4.72 -3.50
N GLY A 268 -18.92 -3.45 -3.34
CA GLY A 268 -19.66 -2.94 -2.18
C GLY A 268 -18.87 -2.97 -0.87
N SER A 269 -17.54 -3.11 -0.93
CA SER A 269 -16.67 -3.14 0.25
C SER A 269 -15.25 -2.68 -0.08
N PHE A 270 -14.54 -2.10 0.88
CA PHE A 270 -13.14 -1.69 0.70
C PHE A 270 -12.23 -2.92 0.56
N VAL A 271 -11.43 -2.97 -0.51
CA VAL A 271 -10.71 -4.20 -0.91
C VAL A 271 -9.19 -4.17 -0.70
N LEU A 272 -8.64 -3.05 -0.23
CA LEU A 272 -7.19 -2.87 -0.11
C LEU A 272 -6.71 -2.98 1.34
N ASP A 273 -5.52 -3.55 1.54
CA ASP A 273 -4.73 -3.30 2.74
C ASP A 273 -4.00 -1.96 2.57
N PRO A 274 -4.39 -0.91 3.29
CA PRO A 274 -3.83 0.41 3.08
C PRO A 274 -2.47 0.55 3.76
N LEU A 275 -1.38 0.55 3.00
CA LEU A 275 0.00 0.65 3.50
C LEU A 275 0.18 1.76 4.52
N LYS A 276 -0.37 2.94 4.25
CA LYS A 276 -0.23 4.12 5.12
C LYS A 276 -0.74 3.90 6.54
N VAL A 277 -1.76 3.06 6.76
CA VAL A 277 -2.25 2.77 8.11
C VAL A 277 -1.22 1.96 8.89
N PHE A 278 -0.60 0.96 8.26
CA PHE A 278 0.51 0.22 8.88
C PHE A 278 1.72 1.12 9.13
N GLU A 279 2.03 2.04 8.20
CA GLU A 279 3.13 3.00 8.32
C GLU A 279 2.90 4.01 9.46
N TYR A 280 1.69 4.54 9.61
CA TYR A 280 1.31 5.42 10.71
C TYR A 280 1.50 4.73 12.07
N LEU A 281 0.98 3.52 12.18
CA LEU A 281 1.11 2.73 13.41
C LEU A 281 2.56 2.29 13.65
N ALA A 282 3.33 1.94 12.61
CA ALA A 282 4.76 1.65 12.74
C ALA A 282 5.52 2.84 13.33
N GLN A 283 5.16 4.07 12.97
CA GLN A 283 5.73 5.30 13.51
C GLN A 283 5.11 5.71 14.86
N GLN A 284 4.29 4.85 15.44
CA GLN A 284 3.58 5.07 16.72
C GLN A 284 2.71 6.34 16.71
N LYS A 285 2.14 6.70 15.55
CA LYS A 285 1.18 7.80 15.47
C LYS A 285 -0.22 7.31 15.76
N PRO A 286 -1.00 8.03 16.60
CA PRO A 286 -2.44 7.84 16.62
C PRO A 286 -2.98 7.89 15.20
N ALA A 287 -3.78 6.91 14.82
CA ALA A 287 -4.29 6.79 13.46
C ALA A 287 -5.82 6.79 13.45
N VAL A 288 -6.40 7.47 12.45
CA VAL A 288 -7.84 7.48 12.19
C VAL A 288 -8.07 7.03 10.75
N THR A 289 -8.95 6.05 10.55
CA THR A 289 -9.29 5.56 9.21
C THR A 289 -10.73 5.09 9.16
N ILE A 290 -11.18 4.65 7.99
CA ILE A 290 -12.56 4.19 7.79
C ILE A 290 -12.82 2.83 8.42
N HIS A 291 -14.04 2.63 8.86
CA HIS A 291 -14.58 1.32 9.19
C HIS A 291 -14.77 0.49 7.92
N ALA A 292 -14.01 -0.57 7.76
CA ALA A 292 -14.07 -1.46 6.61
C ALA A 292 -13.74 -2.89 7.01
N ASP A 293 -14.41 -3.89 6.41
CA ASP A 293 -14.33 -5.30 6.81
C ASP A 293 -12.90 -5.85 6.88
N ASN A 294 -12.07 -5.50 5.89
CA ASN A 294 -10.68 -5.96 5.85
C ASN A 294 -9.83 -5.33 6.98
N LEU A 295 -10.11 -4.09 7.37
CA LEU A 295 -9.43 -3.41 8.47
C LEU A 295 -9.85 -3.97 9.83
N LEU A 296 -11.12 -4.33 9.99
CA LEU A 296 -11.64 -4.96 11.20
C LEU A 296 -11.07 -6.35 11.48
N ASN A 297 -10.62 -7.05 10.44
CA ASN A 297 -9.90 -8.32 10.61
C ASN A 297 -8.49 -8.14 11.17
N ILE A 298 -7.94 -6.91 11.10
CA ILE A 298 -6.58 -6.56 11.51
C ILE A 298 -6.60 -5.71 12.78
N PHE A 299 -7.43 -4.67 12.80
CA PHE A 299 -7.45 -3.62 13.83
C PHE A 299 -8.77 -3.60 14.60
N ARG A 300 -8.70 -3.12 15.84
CA ARG A 300 -9.86 -2.85 16.69
C ARG A 300 -9.96 -1.38 17.01
N ASP A 301 -11.17 -0.82 16.85
CA ASP A 301 -11.44 0.56 17.24
C ASP A 301 -11.18 0.79 18.73
N GLY A 302 -10.55 1.92 19.06
CA GLY A 302 -10.19 2.29 20.44
C GLY A 302 -9.03 1.48 21.04
N GLU A 303 -8.65 0.34 20.45
CA GLU A 303 -7.53 -0.47 20.93
C GLU A 303 -6.23 -0.17 20.17
N HIS A 304 -6.28 -0.11 18.82
CA HIS A 304 -5.12 0.09 17.97
C HIS A 304 -5.14 1.42 17.20
N LEU A 305 -6.33 1.88 16.86
CA LEU A 305 -6.60 3.11 16.09
C LEU A 305 -8.07 3.51 16.28
N ARG A 306 -8.49 4.65 15.69
CA ARG A 306 -9.91 5.03 15.63
C ARG A 306 -10.48 4.75 14.26
N LEU A 307 -11.70 4.21 14.25
CA LEU A 307 -12.45 3.93 13.03
C LEU A 307 -13.70 4.82 12.97
N TYR A 308 -14.06 5.23 11.75
CA TYR A 308 -15.28 6.00 11.49
C TYR A 308 -16.00 5.49 10.23
N ALA A 309 -17.28 5.73 10.10
CA ALA A 309 -18.07 5.31 8.95
C ALA A 309 -17.61 6.04 7.67
N PRO A 310 -17.37 5.34 6.55
CA PRO A 310 -16.94 5.97 5.30
C PRO A 310 -17.88 7.09 4.87
N GLY A 311 -17.34 8.28 4.61
CA GLY A 311 -18.10 9.47 4.21
C GLY A 311 -18.73 10.26 5.35
N ASP A 312 -18.72 9.76 6.58
CA ASP A 312 -19.21 10.49 7.75
C ASP A 312 -18.16 11.45 8.32
N VAL A 313 -18.26 12.72 7.90
CA VAL A 313 -17.31 13.77 8.32
C VAL A 313 -17.50 14.15 9.80
N ASP A 314 -18.71 14.00 10.36
CA ASP A 314 -18.98 14.33 11.76
C ASP A 314 -18.35 13.27 12.68
N GLU A 315 -18.41 12.01 12.30
CA GLU A 315 -17.74 10.94 13.03
C GLU A 315 -16.22 11.05 12.89
N LEU A 316 -15.68 11.36 11.68
CA LEU A 316 -14.27 11.66 11.49
C LEU A 316 -13.80 12.80 12.41
N LEU A 317 -14.54 13.90 12.45
CA LEU A 317 -14.25 15.04 13.31
C LEU A 317 -14.28 14.63 14.80
N SER A 318 -15.24 13.81 15.19
CA SER A 318 -15.35 13.29 16.55
C SER A 318 -14.16 12.42 16.94
N CYS A 319 -13.69 11.54 16.04
CA CYS A 319 -12.49 10.75 16.25
C CYS A 319 -11.23 11.62 16.43
N LEU A 320 -11.08 12.67 15.59
CA LEU A 320 -9.93 13.57 15.66
C LEU A 320 -9.95 14.42 16.93
N ARG A 321 -11.12 14.92 17.35
CA ARG A 321 -11.29 15.64 18.63
C ARG A 321 -10.99 14.74 19.82
N TRP A 322 -11.42 13.48 19.76
CA TRP A 322 -11.08 12.55 20.83
C TRP A 322 -9.56 12.40 20.98
N VAL A 323 -8.80 12.31 19.89
CA VAL A 323 -7.33 12.27 19.94
C VAL A 323 -6.76 13.55 20.52
N TYR A 324 -7.33 14.71 20.16
CA TYR A 324 -6.93 16.02 20.68
C TYR A 324 -7.17 16.15 22.19
N ASP A 325 -8.35 15.71 22.66
CA ASP A 325 -8.78 15.87 24.05
C ASP A 325 -8.17 14.80 24.98
N HIS A 326 -7.71 13.64 24.43
CA HIS A 326 -7.26 12.47 25.20
C HIS A 326 -5.87 12.02 24.74
N GLY A 327 -4.90 12.94 24.78
CA GLY A 327 -3.54 12.70 24.26
C GLY A 327 -2.84 11.47 24.85
N ASP A 328 -2.97 11.22 26.15
CA ASP A 328 -2.33 10.07 26.83
C ASP A 328 -2.96 8.74 26.38
N GLU A 329 -4.29 8.66 26.30
CA GLU A 329 -5.00 7.47 25.83
C GLU A 329 -4.73 7.21 24.35
N ALA A 330 -4.66 8.27 23.54
CA ALA A 330 -4.31 8.18 22.13
C ALA A 330 -2.87 7.68 21.93
N ALA A 331 -1.93 8.14 22.75
CA ALA A 331 -0.56 7.64 22.73
C ALA A 331 -0.46 6.17 23.15
N GLN A 332 -1.24 5.73 24.13
CA GLN A 332 -1.32 4.31 24.52
C GLN A 332 -1.94 3.45 23.40
N MET A 333 -3.00 3.94 22.75
CA MET A 333 -3.62 3.28 21.59
C MET A 333 -2.62 3.13 20.45
N ALA A 334 -1.88 4.19 20.12
CA ALA A 334 -0.84 4.17 19.08
C ALA A 334 0.28 3.18 19.40
N ARG A 335 0.67 3.07 20.67
CA ARG A 335 1.66 2.08 21.13
C ARG A 335 1.18 0.66 20.88
N ARG A 336 -0.05 0.30 21.26
CA ARG A 336 -0.64 -1.00 21.00
C ARG A 336 -0.76 -1.29 19.49
N GLY A 337 -1.13 -0.25 18.70
CA GLY A 337 -1.14 -0.35 17.24
C GLY A 337 0.23 -0.67 16.65
N ARG A 338 1.29 0.00 17.15
CA ARG A 338 2.67 -0.29 16.77
C ARG A 338 3.09 -1.71 17.15
N GLU A 339 2.81 -2.15 18.38
CA GLU A 339 3.12 -3.50 18.85
C GLU A 339 2.51 -4.56 17.93
N LEU A 340 1.25 -4.37 17.53
CA LEU A 340 0.57 -5.26 16.58
C LEU A 340 1.28 -5.28 15.21
N VAL A 341 1.66 -4.10 14.68
CA VAL A 341 2.37 -4.01 13.39
C VAL A 341 3.74 -4.68 13.48
N LEU A 342 4.52 -4.40 14.51
CA LEU A 342 5.83 -5.03 14.72
C LEU A 342 5.75 -6.55 14.82
N ALA A 343 4.71 -7.07 15.48
CA ALA A 343 4.53 -8.51 15.68
C ALA A 343 4.11 -9.26 14.41
N LYS A 344 3.32 -8.63 13.50
CA LYS A 344 2.63 -9.38 12.43
C LYS A 344 2.65 -8.72 11.05
N TYR A 345 2.77 -7.40 10.97
CA TYR A 345 2.51 -6.64 9.75
C TYR A 345 3.73 -5.80 9.32
N THR A 346 4.89 -6.47 9.25
CA THR A 346 6.12 -5.90 8.68
C THR A 346 6.36 -6.46 7.28
N TRP A 347 7.09 -5.73 6.44
CA TRP A 347 7.51 -6.25 5.14
C TRP A 347 8.40 -7.49 5.28
N GLN A 348 9.18 -7.58 6.36
CA GLN A 348 9.97 -8.78 6.63
C GLN A 348 9.06 -9.99 6.93
N ALA A 349 8.03 -9.81 7.76
CA ALA A 349 7.06 -10.88 8.06
C ALA A 349 6.31 -11.33 6.79
N HIS A 350 5.94 -10.39 5.92
CA HIS A 350 5.32 -10.67 4.61
C HIS A 350 6.27 -11.49 3.70
N ALA A 351 7.52 -11.06 3.55
CA ALA A 351 8.52 -11.79 2.76
C ALA A 351 8.80 -13.19 3.33
N ASP A 352 8.88 -13.32 4.65
CA ASP A 352 9.08 -14.59 5.33
C ASP A 352 7.91 -15.55 5.15
N HIS A 353 6.68 -15.02 5.15
CA HIS A 353 5.48 -15.82 4.88
C HIS A 353 5.51 -16.39 3.45
N LEU A 354 5.78 -15.54 2.45
CA LEU A 354 5.88 -15.98 1.06
C LEU A 354 7.06 -16.92 0.83
N TYR A 355 8.19 -16.69 1.48
CA TYR A 355 9.34 -17.59 1.40
C TYR A 355 9.01 -19.00 1.89
N ARG A 356 8.36 -19.13 3.07
CA ARG A 356 7.88 -20.42 3.57
C ARG A 356 6.85 -21.07 2.65
N LEU A 357 6.03 -20.28 1.97
CA LEU A 357 5.07 -20.79 0.98
C LEU A 357 5.80 -21.37 -0.24
N PHE A 358 6.86 -20.73 -0.72
CA PHE A 358 7.71 -21.24 -1.79
C PHE A 358 8.39 -22.57 -1.40
N GLU A 359 8.90 -22.68 -0.16
CA GLU A 359 9.49 -23.92 0.34
C GLU A 359 8.46 -25.06 0.32
N ARG A 360 7.21 -24.82 0.78
CA ARG A 360 6.13 -25.82 0.74
C ARG A 360 5.77 -26.22 -0.69
N MET A 361 5.75 -25.28 -1.62
CA MET A 361 5.46 -25.56 -3.04
C MET A 361 6.53 -26.44 -3.66
N LEU A 362 7.82 -26.14 -3.42
CA LEU A 362 8.94 -26.92 -3.93
C LEU A 362 9.03 -28.33 -3.30
N ALA A 363 8.62 -28.49 -2.05
CA ALA A 363 8.58 -29.81 -1.40
C ALA A 363 7.42 -30.71 -1.90
N ALA A 364 6.40 -30.12 -2.54
CA ALA A 364 5.24 -30.81 -3.08
C ALA A 364 5.33 -31.10 -4.61
N SER A 365 6.32 -30.53 -5.28
CA SER A 365 6.64 -30.71 -6.70
C SER A 365 7.57 -31.92 -6.88
#